data_215a182a036666f32fcf31d49b6ebdc6
#
_entry.id   215a182a036666f32fcf31d49b6ebdc6
#
_cell.length_a   1.000
_cell.length_b   1.000
_cell.length_c   1.000
_cell.angle_alpha   90.00
_cell.angle_beta   90.00
_cell.angle_gamma   90.00
#
_symmetry.space_group_name_H-M   'P 1'
#
loop_
_entity.id
_entity.type
_entity.pdbx_description
1 polymer ?
#
loop_
_entity_poly.entity_id
_entity_poly.type
_entity_poly.pdbx_seq_one_letter_code
_entity_poly.pdbx_strand_id
1 'polypeptide(L)'
;MNYAKDRWWNAEPSLLAAETMAEARRVDNVTSVRRMQMLESYCLYGDETAIPENVIELRAQPSVTRNVLALAVDTVISEITQAKPRPMFVTIGGDWLEQERARKLTYFNDAEFDHCNVHELAEQAARDAVISGLGILRPRRDPADDTKVIIERIFPPNFLVDDRGAIDVVPRSFFVRHLLDKWQLCELYPDQRESIQMAATVDSSAWFSDGPRGQDLVEVIEAVHLPSKPGATDGRHVLCIAETVLVDQPYVYNEPPFVFIRAVKPMRRFWGLSLVQRAAPTQIELNRVLRRWNEALRLNATSLWFINRQSRVVKAHMVNQVGAIVEHDGPPPQQMTPAVMHPQVAAYIEQCEARVFKLMGASELAATSMKPAGLNSGRALQVYNDVQSRRFISLERAFENLYVDLAKWIVVLHTEIAEDYPGHEIVCSDGPTRTTRIKWSDIDLEEGRFRARVFPTSAFPTNPAAKIQVLQDMLGSGVIDQQSFYELALDVPDLESVRNRVVAPIELIHKRLAKMLYDNVYMPPEPVMDLALALRETTLAIQRAELDDIPEERVDLLRQFLTHVQMLQAQAMPPPPPGPMPGPMPGPGPMPGGDMGMMPPMPPEMMGGALPPMPPGPPGMPS
;
A
#
# COMPACT_ATOMS: atom_id res chain seq x y z
N MET A 1 -13.90 -48.53 -5.22
CA MET A 1 -13.74 -47.27 -5.95
C MET A 1 -12.45 -46.64 -5.53
N ASN A 2 -11.50 -46.51 -6.44
CA ASN A 2 -10.20 -45.88 -6.18
C ASN A 2 -10.39 -44.36 -6.22
N TYR A 3 -10.69 -43.75 -5.10
CA TYR A 3 -10.88 -42.29 -4.97
C TYR A 3 -9.67 -41.46 -5.39
N ALA A 4 -8.50 -42.06 -5.65
CA ALA A 4 -7.30 -41.38 -6.09
C ALA A 4 -7.18 -41.20 -7.61
N LYS A 5 -7.97 -41.95 -8.42
CA LYS A 5 -7.88 -41.90 -9.89
C LYS A 5 -8.76 -40.81 -10.53
N ASP A 6 -9.74 -40.25 -9.79
CA ASP A 6 -10.72 -39.32 -10.33
C ASP A 6 -10.40 -37.85 -10.00
N ARG A 7 -9.13 -37.52 -9.80
CA ARG A 7 -8.71 -36.15 -9.46
C ARG A 7 -7.93 -35.54 -10.61
N TRP A 8 -8.31 -34.35 -11.07
CA TRP A 8 -7.73 -33.67 -12.22
C TRP A 8 -6.20 -33.60 -12.20
N TRP A 9 -5.59 -33.38 -11.02
CA TRP A 9 -4.12 -33.32 -10.90
C TRP A 9 -3.40 -34.66 -11.04
N ASN A 10 -4.14 -35.77 -10.98
CA ASN A 10 -3.61 -37.13 -11.23
C ASN A 10 -4.03 -37.67 -12.59
N ALA A 11 -4.68 -36.85 -13.43
CA ALA A 11 -5.15 -37.24 -14.74
C ALA A 11 -3.99 -37.56 -15.68
N GLU A 12 -4.23 -38.51 -16.59
CA GLU A 12 -3.30 -38.81 -17.68
C GLU A 12 -3.21 -37.60 -18.63
N PRO A 13 -2.06 -37.33 -19.27
CA PRO A 13 -1.86 -36.17 -20.14
C PRO A 13 -2.94 -36.01 -21.22
N SER A 14 -3.48 -37.11 -21.74
CA SER A 14 -4.54 -37.12 -22.76
C SER A 14 -5.91 -36.65 -22.27
N LEU A 15 -6.18 -36.76 -20.97
CA LEU A 15 -7.46 -36.39 -20.34
C LEU A 15 -7.35 -35.15 -19.48
N LEU A 16 -6.13 -34.65 -19.25
CA LEU A 16 -5.83 -33.60 -18.31
C LEU A 16 -6.61 -32.30 -18.59
N ALA A 17 -6.63 -31.84 -19.82
CA ALA A 17 -7.38 -30.64 -20.18
C ALA A 17 -8.89 -30.79 -19.90
N ALA A 18 -9.46 -31.90 -20.33
CA ALA A 18 -10.90 -32.16 -20.15
C ALA A 18 -11.29 -32.27 -18.67
N GLU A 19 -10.48 -32.97 -17.84
CA GLU A 19 -10.75 -33.11 -16.42
C GLU A 19 -10.54 -31.80 -15.67
N THR A 20 -9.51 -31.02 -16.00
CA THR A 20 -9.24 -29.70 -15.42
C THR A 20 -10.39 -28.74 -15.72
N MET A 21 -10.84 -28.69 -16.99
CA MET A 21 -11.98 -27.86 -17.40
C MET A 21 -13.29 -28.29 -16.73
N ALA A 22 -13.52 -29.59 -16.63
CA ALA A 22 -14.72 -30.14 -15.95
C ALA A 22 -14.74 -29.76 -14.47
N GLU A 23 -13.61 -29.86 -13.79
CA GLU A 23 -13.49 -29.48 -12.37
C GLU A 23 -13.63 -27.98 -12.18
N ALA A 24 -12.99 -27.14 -13.02
CA ALA A 24 -13.16 -25.70 -12.99
C ALA A 24 -14.63 -25.29 -13.15
N ARG A 25 -15.36 -25.89 -14.11
CA ARG A 25 -16.81 -25.68 -14.30
C ARG A 25 -17.62 -26.15 -13.09
N ARG A 26 -17.26 -27.28 -12.48
CA ARG A 26 -17.91 -27.77 -11.26
C ARG A 26 -17.77 -26.76 -10.12
N VAL A 27 -16.55 -26.25 -9.91
CA VAL A 27 -16.27 -25.25 -8.89
C VAL A 27 -17.00 -23.95 -9.18
N ASP A 28 -17.02 -23.49 -10.43
CA ASP A 28 -17.75 -22.29 -10.84
C ASP A 28 -19.25 -22.40 -10.55
N ASN A 29 -19.87 -23.55 -10.88
CA ASN A 29 -21.29 -23.80 -10.57
C ASN A 29 -21.56 -23.77 -9.06
N VAL A 30 -20.67 -24.36 -8.26
CA VAL A 30 -20.79 -24.40 -6.80
C VAL A 30 -20.63 -23.00 -6.18
N THR A 31 -19.78 -22.16 -6.76
CA THR A 31 -19.48 -20.79 -6.26
C THR A 31 -20.28 -19.71 -6.99
N SER A 32 -21.16 -20.07 -7.92
CA SER A 32 -21.92 -19.15 -8.78
C SER A 32 -22.68 -18.06 -8.01
N VAL A 33 -23.34 -18.43 -6.89
CA VAL A 33 -24.05 -17.48 -6.04
C VAL A 33 -23.09 -16.43 -5.46
N ARG A 34 -21.92 -16.86 -5.03
CA ARG A 34 -20.91 -15.96 -4.49
C ARG A 34 -20.33 -15.04 -5.55
N ARG A 35 -20.03 -15.58 -6.72
CA ARG A 35 -19.58 -14.80 -7.88
C ARG A 35 -20.60 -13.72 -8.23
N MET A 36 -21.90 -14.07 -8.26
CA MET A 36 -22.97 -13.11 -8.51
C MET A 36 -23.02 -12.01 -7.46
N GLN A 37 -22.87 -12.35 -6.17
CA GLN A 37 -22.79 -11.37 -5.08
C GLN A 37 -21.60 -10.42 -5.21
N MET A 38 -20.45 -10.91 -5.69
CA MET A 38 -19.29 -10.07 -5.98
C MET A 38 -19.58 -9.08 -7.12
N LEU A 39 -20.15 -9.56 -8.22
CA LEU A 39 -20.54 -8.72 -9.36
C LEU A 39 -21.59 -7.67 -8.97
N GLU A 40 -22.59 -8.04 -8.17
CA GLU A 40 -23.55 -7.08 -7.60
C GLU A 40 -22.86 -6.01 -6.75
N SER A 41 -21.81 -6.37 -6.01
CA SER A 41 -21.05 -5.42 -5.20
C SER A 41 -20.28 -4.41 -6.07
N TYR A 42 -19.70 -4.83 -7.19
CA TYR A 42 -19.08 -3.94 -8.17
C TYR A 42 -20.11 -3.03 -8.84
N CYS A 43 -21.30 -3.55 -9.20
CA CYS A 43 -22.40 -2.74 -9.69
C CYS A 43 -22.80 -1.63 -8.71
N LEU A 44 -22.94 -1.96 -7.43
CA LEU A 44 -23.32 -1.01 -6.39
C LEU A 44 -22.23 0.04 -6.15
N TYR A 45 -20.97 -0.33 -6.33
CA TYR A 45 -19.86 0.61 -6.30
C TYR A 45 -19.91 1.59 -7.48
N GLY A 46 -20.42 1.17 -8.61
CA GLY A 46 -20.55 1.98 -9.83
C GLY A 46 -19.63 1.57 -10.97
N ASP A 47 -18.91 0.46 -10.83
CA ASP A 47 -18.15 -0.13 -11.93
C ASP A 47 -19.08 -1.02 -12.78
N GLU A 48 -19.69 -0.39 -13.76
CA GLU A 48 -20.60 -1.07 -14.70
C GLU A 48 -19.86 -1.95 -15.70
N THR A 49 -18.58 -1.73 -15.92
CA THR A 49 -17.78 -2.49 -16.89
C THR A 49 -17.53 -3.93 -16.42
N ALA A 50 -17.59 -4.16 -15.10
CA ALA A 50 -17.40 -5.47 -14.49
C ALA A 50 -18.61 -6.43 -14.66
N ILE A 51 -19.72 -5.97 -15.28
CA ILE A 51 -20.99 -6.70 -15.27
C ILE A 51 -21.27 -7.34 -16.62
N PRO A 52 -21.56 -8.65 -16.66
CA PRO A 52 -22.06 -9.31 -17.87
C PRO A 52 -23.41 -8.75 -18.31
N GLU A 53 -23.64 -8.67 -19.63
CA GLU A 53 -24.89 -8.16 -20.23
C GLU A 53 -26.15 -8.91 -19.75
N ASN A 54 -26.05 -10.19 -19.42
CA ASN A 54 -27.16 -11.01 -18.93
C ASN A 54 -27.62 -10.66 -17.50
N VAL A 55 -26.88 -9.80 -16.77
CA VAL A 55 -27.26 -9.26 -15.45
C VAL A 55 -27.99 -7.91 -15.58
N ILE A 56 -28.28 -7.48 -16.80
CA ILE A 56 -28.86 -6.19 -17.19
C ILE A 56 -30.24 -5.90 -16.58
N GLU A 57 -30.96 -6.86 -16.03
CA GLU A 57 -32.22 -6.58 -15.33
C GLU A 57 -32.06 -5.56 -14.18
N LEU A 58 -30.86 -5.43 -13.61
CA LEU A 58 -30.51 -4.37 -12.67
C LEU A 58 -30.33 -2.99 -13.35
N ARG A 59 -30.05 -2.95 -14.67
CA ARG A 59 -29.82 -1.74 -15.47
C ARG A 59 -31.10 -1.15 -16.07
N ALA A 60 -32.18 -1.93 -16.22
CA ALA A 60 -33.38 -1.55 -16.99
C ALA A 60 -34.17 -0.36 -16.42
N GLN A 61 -33.74 0.26 -15.32
CA GLN A 61 -34.41 1.40 -14.73
C GLN A 61 -33.51 2.64 -14.74
N PRO A 62 -33.88 3.74 -15.43
CA PRO A 62 -33.17 5.01 -15.33
C PRO A 62 -33.21 5.45 -13.86
N SER A 63 -32.09 5.29 -13.18
CA SER A 63 -32.03 5.46 -11.75
C SER A 63 -31.42 6.81 -11.39
N VAL A 64 -32.16 7.61 -10.62
CA VAL A 64 -31.53 8.63 -9.79
C VAL A 64 -30.78 7.86 -8.70
N THR A 65 -29.49 7.71 -8.88
CA THR A 65 -28.63 7.06 -7.91
C THR A 65 -27.78 8.12 -7.22
N ARG A 66 -27.80 8.11 -5.90
CA ARG A 66 -26.83 8.82 -5.08
C ARG A 66 -25.92 7.77 -4.48
N ASN A 67 -24.73 7.60 -5.09
CA ASN A 67 -23.82 6.55 -4.72
C ASN A 67 -22.96 6.96 -3.51
N VAL A 68 -23.54 6.87 -2.32
CA VAL A 68 -22.86 7.14 -1.04
C VAL A 68 -21.87 6.01 -0.72
N LEU A 69 -22.15 4.82 -1.23
CA LEU A 69 -21.34 3.63 -1.00
C LEU A 69 -19.97 3.74 -1.69
N ALA A 70 -19.92 4.25 -2.91
CA ALA A 70 -18.65 4.50 -3.61
C ALA A 70 -17.77 5.49 -2.83
N LEU A 71 -18.37 6.60 -2.39
CA LEU A 71 -17.65 7.58 -1.57
C LEU A 71 -17.11 6.97 -0.27
N ALA A 72 -17.88 6.12 0.39
CA ALA A 72 -17.45 5.43 1.60
C ALA A 72 -16.31 4.44 1.33
N VAL A 73 -16.35 3.69 0.20
CA VAL A 73 -15.27 2.78 -0.22
C VAL A 73 -13.99 3.57 -0.48
N ASP A 74 -14.06 4.64 -1.28
CA ASP A 74 -12.89 5.44 -1.62
C ASP A 74 -12.27 6.10 -0.38
N THR A 75 -13.08 6.49 0.61
CA THR A 75 -12.60 6.99 1.89
C THR A 75 -11.84 5.91 2.68
N VAL A 76 -12.38 4.68 2.75
CA VAL A 76 -11.72 3.55 3.41
C VAL A 76 -10.40 3.22 2.72
N ILE A 77 -10.38 3.17 1.38
CA ILE A 77 -9.17 2.87 0.62
C ILE A 77 -8.12 3.95 0.84
N SER A 78 -8.47 5.23 0.71
CA SER A 78 -7.51 6.32 0.91
C SER A 78 -6.90 6.32 2.32
N GLU A 79 -7.64 5.88 3.35
CA GLU A 79 -7.15 5.79 4.73
C GLU A 79 -6.14 4.65 4.90
N ILE A 80 -6.43 3.45 4.39
CA ILE A 80 -5.54 2.28 4.54
C ILE A 80 -4.32 2.32 3.63
N THR A 81 -4.40 3.00 2.47
CA THR A 81 -3.31 3.12 1.50
C THR A 81 -2.46 4.36 1.69
N GLN A 82 -2.79 5.21 2.68
CA GLN A 82 -2.03 6.41 3.01
C GLN A 82 -0.56 6.08 3.34
N ALA A 83 -0.34 5.01 4.09
CA ALA A 83 0.99 4.48 4.36
C ALA A 83 1.39 3.50 3.26
N LYS A 84 2.59 3.68 2.70
CA LYS A 84 3.20 2.71 1.78
C LYS A 84 4.06 1.75 2.60
N PRO A 85 3.60 0.52 2.88
CA PRO A 85 4.37 -0.43 3.67
C PRO A 85 5.69 -0.77 2.96
N ARG A 86 6.76 -0.83 3.74
CA ARG A 86 8.09 -1.19 3.25
C ARG A 86 8.58 -2.44 3.98
N PRO A 87 8.53 -3.61 3.34
CA PRO A 87 9.07 -4.83 3.94
C PRO A 87 10.59 -4.71 4.11
N MET A 88 11.08 -5.09 5.29
CA MET A 88 12.49 -5.17 5.58
C MET A 88 12.86 -6.61 5.89
N PHE A 89 13.98 -7.06 5.34
CA PHE A 89 14.51 -8.39 5.61
C PHE A 89 15.43 -8.34 6.83
N VAL A 90 15.20 -9.24 7.78
CA VAL A 90 15.95 -9.33 9.03
C VAL A 90 16.44 -10.76 9.19
N THR A 91 17.70 -10.95 9.47
CA THR A 91 18.31 -12.27 9.73
C THR A 91 17.95 -12.79 11.12
N ILE A 92 17.94 -14.10 11.26
CA ILE A 92 17.70 -14.78 12.53
C ILE A 92 19.03 -15.26 13.08
N GLY A 93 19.71 -14.40 13.89
CA GLY A 93 20.99 -14.75 14.51
C GLY A 93 22.16 -14.89 13.53
N GLY A 94 22.08 -14.23 12.38
CA GLY A 94 23.09 -14.31 11.34
C GLY A 94 24.33 -13.45 11.63
N ASP A 95 25.45 -13.85 11.02
CA ASP A 95 26.70 -13.11 10.96
C ASP A 95 26.49 -11.72 10.34
N TRP A 96 27.44 -10.83 10.58
CA TRP A 96 27.45 -9.51 9.96
C TRP A 96 27.27 -9.55 8.43
N LEU A 97 27.86 -10.54 7.74
CA LEU A 97 27.72 -10.72 6.29
C LEU A 97 26.26 -11.03 5.87
N GLU A 98 25.56 -11.85 6.66
CA GLU A 98 24.15 -12.18 6.43
C GLU A 98 23.25 -10.95 6.68
N GLN A 99 23.57 -10.13 7.69
CA GLN A 99 22.85 -8.87 7.95
C GLN A 99 23.00 -7.89 6.79
N GLU A 100 24.20 -7.81 6.20
CA GLU A 100 24.43 -6.95 5.03
C GLU A 100 23.70 -7.48 3.79
N ARG A 101 23.67 -8.79 3.58
CA ARG A 101 22.87 -9.40 2.50
C ARG A 101 21.38 -9.10 2.69
N ALA A 102 20.86 -9.20 3.91
CA ALA A 102 19.48 -8.86 4.21
C ALA A 102 19.16 -7.36 3.95
N ARG A 103 20.11 -6.49 4.24
CA ARG A 103 19.99 -5.05 3.94
C ARG A 103 19.96 -4.80 2.44
N LYS A 104 20.87 -5.40 1.68
CA LYS A 104 20.89 -5.32 0.22
C LYS A 104 19.63 -5.91 -0.40
N LEU A 105 19.13 -7.03 0.14
CA LEU A 105 17.87 -7.65 -0.28
C LEU A 105 16.67 -6.71 -0.03
N THR A 106 16.68 -5.92 1.04
CA THR A 106 15.66 -4.90 1.29
C THR A 106 15.68 -3.82 0.20
N TYR A 107 16.84 -3.30 -0.16
CA TYR A 107 16.97 -2.30 -1.23
C TYR A 107 16.61 -2.86 -2.61
N PHE A 108 16.96 -4.11 -2.87
CA PHE A 108 16.54 -4.80 -4.08
C PHE A 108 15.01 -4.91 -4.16
N ASN A 109 14.38 -5.36 -3.08
CA ASN A 109 12.92 -5.51 -3.03
C ASN A 109 12.18 -4.17 -3.22
N ASP A 110 12.72 -3.07 -2.70
CA ASP A 110 12.17 -1.73 -2.94
C ASP A 110 12.23 -1.36 -4.44
N ALA A 111 13.35 -1.65 -5.10
CA ALA A 111 13.51 -1.39 -6.54
C ALA A 111 12.54 -2.26 -7.38
N GLU A 112 12.36 -3.54 -7.02
CA GLU A 112 11.39 -4.42 -7.69
C GLU A 112 9.95 -4.00 -7.45
N PHE A 113 9.62 -3.48 -6.27
CA PHE A 113 8.29 -2.94 -5.99
C PHE A 113 7.97 -1.73 -6.86
N ASP A 114 8.94 -0.86 -7.08
CA ASP A 114 8.77 0.28 -7.99
C ASP A 114 8.68 -0.19 -9.45
N HIS A 115 9.52 -1.16 -9.86
CA HIS A 115 9.51 -1.72 -11.21
C HIS A 115 8.18 -2.38 -11.57
N CYS A 116 7.63 -3.16 -10.63
CA CYS A 116 6.36 -3.88 -10.79
C CYS A 116 5.12 -3.02 -10.48
N ASN A 117 5.26 -1.72 -10.15
CA ASN A 117 4.16 -0.85 -9.73
C ASN A 117 3.31 -1.44 -8.60
N VAL A 118 3.97 -2.09 -7.61
CA VAL A 118 3.29 -2.79 -6.52
C VAL A 118 2.33 -1.91 -5.76
N HIS A 119 2.67 -0.63 -5.55
CA HIS A 119 1.84 0.30 -4.79
C HIS A 119 0.46 0.53 -5.44
N GLU A 120 0.42 0.69 -6.76
CA GLU A 120 -0.84 0.85 -7.50
C GLU A 120 -1.65 -0.45 -7.50
N LEU A 121 -1.00 -1.58 -7.77
CA LEU A 121 -1.66 -2.90 -7.78
C LEU A 121 -2.18 -3.29 -6.40
N ALA A 122 -1.45 -2.98 -5.33
CA ALA A 122 -1.87 -3.22 -3.96
C ALA A 122 -3.09 -2.38 -3.57
N GLU A 123 -3.16 -1.10 -4.01
CA GLU A 123 -4.35 -0.26 -3.84
C GLU A 123 -5.55 -0.87 -4.55
N GLN A 124 -5.38 -1.30 -5.81
CA GLN A 124 -6.45 -1.95 -6.58
C GLN A 124 -6.91 -3.26 -5.90
N ALA A 125 -5.99 -4.08 -5.41
CA ALA A 125 -6.33 -5.30 -4.67
C ALA A 125 -7.03 -5.00 -3.34
N ALA A 126 -6.64 -3.94 -2.63
CA ALA A 126 -7.32 -3.50 -1.41
C ALA A 126 -8.75 -3.02 -1.72
N ARG A 127 -8.95 -2.31 -2.83
CA ARG A 127 -10.28 -1.90 -3.34
C ARG A 127 -11.14 -3.12 -3.65
N ASP A 128 -10.60 -4.11 -4.35
CA ASP A 128 -11.28 -5.39 -4.58
C ASP A 128 -11.68 -6.07 -3.28
N ALA A 129 -10.78 -6.10 -2.30
CA ALA A 129 -11.08 -6.68 -0.99
C ALA A 129 -12.24 -5.98 -0.28
N VAL A 130 -12.31 -4.66 -0.31
CA VAL A 130 -13.41 -3.88 0.28
C VAL A 130 -14.72 -4.13 -0.47
N ILE A 131 -14.70 -4.19 -1.81
CA ILE A 131 -15.87 -4.35 -2.65
C ILE A 131 -16.37 -5.80 -2.64
N SER A 132 -15.51 -6.79 -2.94
CA SER A 132 -15.88 -8.19 -3.12
C SER A 132 -15.61 -9.08 -1.89
N GLY A 133 -14.79 -8.60 -0.95
CA GLY A 133 -14.31 -9.33 0.22
C GLY A 133 -12.91 -9.92 0.07
N LEU A 134 -12.38 -10.02 -1.15
CA LEU A 134 -11.08 -10.60 -1.46
C LEU A 134 -10.40 -9.80 -2.57
N GLY A 135 -9.14 -9.42 -2.38
CA GLY A 135 -8.25 -8.94 -3.43
C GLY A 135 -7.13 -9.94 -3.66
N ILE A 136 -6.65 -10.05 -4.89
CA ILE A 136 -5.71 -11.09 -5.30
C ILE A 136 -4.64 -10.47 -6.18
N LEU A 137 -3.38 -10.66 -5.79
CA LEU A 137 -2.22 -10.36 -6.61
C LEU A 137 -1.46 -11.66 -6.91
N ARG A 138 -0.90 -11.73 -8.10
CA ARG A 138 -0.13 -12.87 -8.57
C ARG A 138 1.25 -12.43 -9.01
N PRO A 139 2.29 -12.70 -8.24
CA PRO A 139 3.66 -12.59 -8.71
C PRO A 139 4.00 -13.77 -9.61
N ARG A 140 4.63 -13.53 -10.75
CA ARG A 140 5.11 -14.55 -11.70
C ARG A 140 6.24 -14.02 -12.56
N ARG A 141 6.96 -14.92 -13.23
CA ARG A 141 7.91 -14.52 -14.28
C ARG A 141 7.16 -13.94 -15.48
N ASP A 142 7.74 -12.99 -16.14
CA ASP A 142 7.19 -12.39 -17.36
C ASP A 142 7.24 -13.40 -18.50
N PRO A 143 6.12 -13.77 -19.15
CA PRO A 143 6.12 -14.67 -20.30
C PRO A 143 6.91 -14.17 -21.51
N ALA A 144 7.14 -12.85 -21.60
CA ALA A 144 7.92 -12.25 -22.67
C ALA A 144 9.42 -12.18 -22.37
N ASP A 145 9.80 -12.16 -21.09
CA ASP A 145 11.19 -12.07 -20.64
C ASP A 145 11.36 -12.83 -19.30
N ASP A 146 11.71 -14.11 -19.39
CA ASP A 146 11.85 -15.00 -18.22
C ASP A 146 12.84 -14.50 -17.15
N THR A 147 13.61 -13.46 -17.44
CA THR A 147 14.53 -12.83 -16.48
C THR A 147 13.87 -11.77 -15.60
N LYS A 148 12.60 -11.45 -15.83
CA LYS A 148 11.85 -10.41 -15.11
C LYS A 148 10.68 -11.01 -14.33
N VAL A 149 10.36 -10.34 -13.24
CA VAL A 149 9.17 -10.63 -12.44
C VAL A 149 8.11 -9.58 -12.75
N ILE A 150 6.86 -10.03 -12.89
CA ILE A 150 5.69 -9.18 -13.00
C ILE A 150 4.66 -9.55 -11.94
N ILE A 151 3.86 -8.57 -11.55
CA ILE A 151 2.75 -8.77 -10.61
C ILE A 151 1.45 -8.44 -11.32
N GLU A 152 0.52 -9.39 -11.32
CA GLU A 152 -0.79 -9.25 -11.96
C GLU A 152 -1.88 -9.14 -10.90
N ARG A 153 -2.85 -8.26 -11.13
CA ARG A 153 -4.11 -8.25 -10.38
C ARG A 153 -5.06 -9.27 -11.00
N ILE A 154 -5.58 -10.17 -10.17
CA ILE A 154 -6.63 -11.10 -10.59
C ILE A 154 -7.98 -10.58 -10.14
N PHE A 155 -8.91 -10.43 -11.10
CA PHE A 155 -10.27 -10.02 -10.81
C PHE A 155 -10.99 -11.11 -9.99
N PRO A 156 -11.46 -10.83 -8.75
CA PRO A 156 -11.94 -11.86 -7.84
C PRO A 156 -13.07 -12.75 -8.37
N PRO A 157 -14.02 -12.28 -9.20
CA PRO A 157 -15.02 -13.15 -9.82
C PRO A 157 -14.46 -14.21 -10.78
N ASN A 158 -13.24 -14.02 -11.29
CA ASN A 158 -12.56 -14.98 -12.18
C ASN A 158 -11.72 -16.01 -11.43
N PHE A 159 -11.61 -15.85 -10.10
CA PHE A 159 -10.87 -16.76 -9.24
C PHE A 159 -11.81 -17.80 -8.64
N LEU A 160 -11.52 -19.08 -8.87
CA LEU A 160 -12.39 -20.18 -8.49
C LEU A 160 -11.71 -21.07 -7.45
N VAL A 161 -12.38 -21.27 -6.33
CA VAL A 161 -11.89 -22.10 -5.22
C VAL A 161 -13.07 -22.87 -4.63
N ASP A 162 -12.93 -24.18 -4.50
CA ASP A 162 -13.88 -25.00 -3.76
C ASP A 162 -13.64 -24.87 -2.25
N ASP A 163 -14.32 -23.90 -1.64
CA ASP A 163 -14.25 -23.65 -0.20
C ASP A 163 -15.08 -24.62 0.66
N ARG A 164 -15.94 -25.42 0.02
CA ARG A 164 -16.77 -26.42 0.75
C ARG A 164 -15.95 -27.62 1.17
N GLY A 165 -14.99 -28.01 0.36
CA GLY A 165 -14.04 -29.08 0.69
C GLY A 165 -12.95 -28.66 1.69
N ALA A 166 -12.82 -27.35 1.96
CA ALA A 166 -11.77 -26.78 2.79
C ALA A 166 -12.28 -25.81 3.85
N ILE A 167 -13.32 -26.23 4.62
CA ILE A 167 -13.98 -25.38 5.60
C ILE A 167 -13.04 -24.90 6.71
N ASP A 168 -12.19 -25.78 7.21
CA ASP A 168 -11.26 -25.53 8.31
C ASP A 168 -9.77 -25.64 7.88
N VAL A 169 -9.52 -25.85 6.56
CA VAL A 169 -8.20 -26.06 5.98
C VAL A 169 -7.98 -25.11 4.80
N VAL A 170 -6.75 -24.79 4.48
CA VAL A 170 -6.44 -24.02 3.27
C VAL A 170 -6.79 -24.87 2.03
N PRO A 171 -7.53 -24.32 1.06
CA PRO A 171 -7.80 -25.00 -0.20
C PRO A 171 -6.49 -25.36 -0.90
N ARG A 172 -6.43 -26.54 -1.54
CA ARG A 172 -5.24 -26.98 -2.25
C ARG A 172 -5.32 -26.81 -3.75
N SER A 173 -6.54 -26.69 -4.31
CA SER A 173 -6.74 -26.46 -5.73
C SER A 173 -7.32 -25.08 -5.96
N PHE A 174 -6.69 -24.34 -6.85
CA PHE A 174 -7.06 -23.00 -7.26
C PHE A 174 -7.18 -22.97 -8.76
N PHE A 175 -8.19 -22.25 -9.27
CA PHE A 175 -8.38 -22.06 -10.69
C PHE A 175 -8.53 -20.57 -10.97
N VAL A 176 -7.90 -20.12 -12.06
CA VAL A 176 -8.04 -18.75 -12.56
C VAL A 176 -8.58 -18.84 -13.98
N ARG A 177 -9.57 -18.04 -14.26
CA ARG A 177 -10.18 -17.93 -15.56
C ARG A 177 -9.67 -16.69 -16.27
N HIS A 178 -9.10 -16.87 -17.44
CA HIS A 178 -8.63 -15.80 -18.29
C HIS A 178 -9.41 -15.81 -19.60
N LEU A 179 -9.60 -14.63 -20.19
CA LEU A 179 -10.07 -14.47 -21.55
C LEU A 179 -8.94 -13.85 -22.34
N LEU A 180 -8.40 -14.60 -23.30
CA LEU A 180 -7.28 -14.17 -24.11
C LEU A 180 -7.63 -14.26 -25.59
N ASP A 181 -7.05 -13.34 -26.36
CA ASP A 181 -7.17 -13.36 -27.81
C ASP A 181 -6.40 -14.54 -28.40
N LYS A 182 -7.00 -15.22 -29.41
CA LYS A 182 -6.37 -16.36 -30.08
C LYS A 182 -5.02 -16.01 -30.68
N TRP A 183 -4.89 -14.81 -31.24
CA TRP A 183 -3.64 -14.38 -31.86
C TRP A 183 -2.51 -14.25 -30.80
N GLN A 184 -2.80 -13.65 -29.67
CA GLN A 184 -1.88 -13.57 -28.54
C GLN A 184 -1.47 -14.97 -28.05
N LEU A 185 -2.43 -15.89 -27.89
CA LEU A 185 -2.14 -17.26 -27.48
C LEU A 185 -1.29 -18.01 -28.51
N CYS A 186 -1.51 -17.79 -29.80
CA CYS A 186 -0.71 -18.40 -30.87
C CYS A 186 0.74 -17.88 -30.90
N GLU A 187 0.98 -16.65 -30.44
CA GLU A 187 2.35 -16.12 -30.30
C GLU A 187 3.06 -16.69 -29.07
N LEU A 188 2.35 -16.79 -27.94
CA LEU A 188 2.91 -17.35 -26.70
C LEU A 188 3.13 -18.86 -26.79
N TYR A 189 2.27 -19.59 -27.51
CA TYR A 189 2.30 -21.07 -27.62
C TYR A 189 2.28 -21.52 -29.08
N PRO A 190 3.38 -21.32 -29.83
CA PRO A 190 3.44 -21.63 -31.26
C PRO A 190 3.24 -23.12 -31.56
N ASP A 191 3.62 -24.03 -30.66
CA ASP A 191 3.50 -25.47 -30.85
C ASP A 191 2.04 -25.96 -30.82
N GLN A 192 1.13 -25.24 -30.13
CA GLN A 192 -0.29 -25.56 -30.02
C GLN A 192 -1.19 -24.72 -30.95
N ARG A 193 -0.59 -24.00 -31.91
CA ARG A 193 -1.27 -23.02 -32.76
C ARG A 193 -2.53 -23.57 -33.44
N GLU A 194 -2.49 -24.79 -34.00
CA GLU A 194 -3.65 -25.40 -34.66
C GLU A 194 -4.80 -25.63 -33.69
N SER A 195 -4.52 -26.15 -32.51
CA SER A 195 -5.52 -26.40 -31.46
C SER A 195 -6.14 -25.10 -30.95
N ILE A 196 -5.32 -24.03 -30.77
CA ILE A 196 -5.78 -22.71 -30.35
C ILE A 196 -6.74 -22.11 -31.40
N GLN A 197 -6.41 -22.23 -32.69
CA GLN A 197 -7.26 -21.74 -33.78
C GLN A 197 -8.61 -22.49 -33.88
N MET A 198 -8.61 -23.80 -33.58
CA MET A 198 -9.82 -24.62 -33.56
C MET A 198 -10.67 -24.46 -32.30
N ALA A 199 -10.12 -23.90 -31.25
CA ALA A 199 -10.84 -23.71 -29.98
C ALA A 199 -12.08 -22.84 -30.17
N ALA A 200 -13.17 -23.20 -29.48
CA ALA A 200 -14.42 -22.44 -29.52
C ALA A 200 -14.22 -21.03 -28.91
N THR A 201 -14.68 -20.02 -29.63
CA THR A 201 -14.69 -18.64 -29.13
C THR A 201 -15.79 -18.45 -28.10
N VAL A 202 -15.51 -17.68 -27.09
CA VAL A 202 -16.47 -17.32 -26.06
C VAL A 202 -17.12 -16.00 -26.45
N ASP A 203 -18.44 -15.90 -26.29
CA ASP A 203 -19.13 -14.64 -26.47
C ASP A 203 -18.73 -13.66 -25.36
N SER A 204 -18.06 -12.58 -25.73
CA SER A 204 -17.62 -11.54 -24.80
C SER A 204 -18.77 -10.88 -24.04
N SER A 205 -19.99 -10.90 -24.61
CA SER A 205 -21.19 -10.36 -23.96
C SER A 205 -21.57 -11.11 -22.68
N ALA A 206 -21.16 -12.37 -22.54
CA ALA A 206 -21.34 -13.15 -21.31
C ALA A 206 -20.41 -12.71 -20.17
N TRP A 207 -19.38 -11.90 -20.48
CA TRP A 207 -18.34 -11.50 -19.52
C TRP A 207 -18.28 -10.00 -19.29
N PHE A 208 -18.53 -9.20 -20.33
CA PHE A 208 -18.45 -7.75 -20.30
C PHE A 208 -19.62 -7.12 -21.02
N SER A 209 -20.19 -6.06 -20.47
CA SER A 209 -21.32 -5.34 -21.10
C SER A 209 -20.93 -4.55 -22.35
N ASP A 210 -19.67 -4.14 -22.47
CA ASP A 210 -19.13 -3.32 -23.54
C ASP A 210 -17.98 -4.00 -24.29
N GLY A 211 -17.88 -5.32 -24.21
CA GLY A 211 -16.84 -6.08 -24.91
C GLY A 211 -16.92 -5.84 -26.42
N PRO A 212 -15.78 -5.63 -27.11
CA PRO A 212 -15.76 -5.47 -28.55
C PRO A 212 -16.36 -6.73 -29.19
N ARG A 213 -17.49 -6.56 -29.85
CA ARG A 213 -18.14 -7.63 -30.62
C ARG A 213 -17.22 -7.98 -31.79
N GLY A 214 -16.74 -9.22 -31.83
CA GLY A 214 -15.94 -9.74 -32.95
C GLY A 214 -14.48 -10.05 -32.64
N GLN A 215 -14.06 -10.05 -31.38
CA GLN A 215 -12.75 -10.61 -31.03
C GLN A 215 -12.84 -12.13 -30.87
N ASP A 216 -11.83 -12.82 -31.39
CA ASP A 216 -11.66 -14.28 -31.23
C ASP A 216 -11.09 -14.60 -29.83
N LEU A 217 -11.91 -14.35 -28.78
CA LEU A 217 -11.53 -14.63 -27.40
C LEU A 217 -11.75 -16.10 -27.04
N VAL A 218 -10.78 -16.68 -26.33
CA VAL A 218 -10.83 -18.05 -25.82
C VAL A 218 -10.74 -18.03 -24.30
N GLU A 219 -11.54 -18.89 -23.66
CA GLU A 219 -11.44 -19.14 -22.23
C GLU A 219 -10.22 -20.02 -21.97
N VAL A 220 -9.30 -19.49 -21.15
CA VAL A 220 -8.12 -20.19 -20.67
C VAL A 220 -8.30 -20.44 -19.18
N ILE A 221 -8.16 -21.69 -18.76
CA ILE A 221 -8.18 -22.06 -17.34
C ILE A 221 -6.76 -22.37 -16.90
N GLU A 222 -6.32 -21.64 -15.91
CA GLU A 222 -5.12 -21.95 -15.15
C GLU A 222 -5.53 -22.67 -13.88
N ALA A 223 -4.92 -23.82 -13.63
CA ALA A 223 -5.18 -24.65 -12.46
C ALA A 223 -3.88 -24.93 -11.70
N VAL A 224 -3.90 -24.68 -10.40
CA VAL A 224 -2.77 -24.96 -9.49
C VAL A 224 -3.26 -25.89 -8.40
N HIS A 225 -2.58 -27.02 -8.23
CA HIS A 225 -2.75 -27.93 -7.09
C HIS A 225 -1.51 -27.92 -6.22
N LEU A 226 -1.66 -27.67 -4.92
CA LEU A 226 -0.56 -27.65 -3.95
C LEU A 226 -0.17 -29.07 -3.55
N PRO A 227 1.12 -29.33 -3.31
CA PRO A 227 1.61 -30.61 -2.80
C PRO A 227 0.90 -31.03 -1.51
N SER A 228 0.61 -32.32 -1.34
CA SER A 228 -0.10 -32.81 -0.16
C SER A 228 0.69 -32.65 1.14
N LYS A 229 2.02 -32.62 1.06
CA LYS A 229 2.97 -32.34 2.14
C LYS A 229 4.26 -31.78 1.55
N PRO A 230 5.09 -31.11 2.33
CA PRO A 230 6.42 -30.68 1.88
C PRO A 230 7.22 -31.82 1.25
N GLY A 231 7.70 -31.61 0.02
CA GLY A 231 8.44 -32.62 -0.75
C GLY A 231 7.59 -33.71 -1.42
N ALA A 232 6.24 -33.60 -1.41
CA ALA A 232 5.40 -34.47 -2.23
C ALA A 232 5.44 -34.04 -3.70
N THR A 233 5.30 -35.02 -4.61
CA THR A 233 5.36 -34.81 -6.06
C THR A 233 3.98 -34.74 -6.71
N ASP A 234 2.92 -34.54 -5.93
CA ASP A 234 1.54 -34.47 -6.40
C ASP A 234 1.07 -33.02 -6.70
N GLY A 235 1.93 -32.03 -6.48
CA GLY A 235 1.66 -30.66 -6.90
C GLY A 235 1.75 -30.51 -8.41
N ARG A 236 0.80 -29.76 -9.01
CA ARG A 236 0.71 -29.59 -10.47
C ARG A 236 0.21 -28.21 -10.84
N HIS A 237 0.81 -27.61 -11.86
CA HIS A 237 0.39 -26.37 -12.48
C HIS A 237 0.04 -26.64 -13.93
N VAL A 238 -1.18 -26.34 -14.33
CA VAL A 238 -1.71 -26.61 -15.65
C VAL A 238 -2.35 -25.36 -16.21
N LEU A 239 -2.01 -25.04 -17.46
CA LEU A 239 -2.72 -24.07 -18.27
C LEU A 239 -3.40 -24.79 -19.44
N CYS A 240 -4.70 -24.66 -19.58
CA CYS A 240 -5.43 -25.37 -20.63
C CYS A 240 -6.53 -24.52 -21.27
N ILE A 241 -6.84 -24.87 -22.52
CA ILE A 241 -7.99 -24.40 -23.29
C ILE A 241 -8.82 -25.62 -23.67
N ALA A 242 -10.15 -25.51 -23.56
CA ALA A 242 -11.09 -26.56 -23.95
C ALA A 242 -10.57 -28.01 -23.82
N GLU A 243 -9.86 -28.51 -24.84
CA GLU A 243 -9.36 -29.89 -24.93
C GLU A 243 -7.84 -29.97 -25.04
N THR A 244 -7.15 -28.83 -24.99
CA THR A 244 -5.68 -28.79 -25.18
C THR A 244 -4.98 -28.23 -23.95
N VAL A 245 -3.91 -28.91 -23.53
CA VAL A 245 -3.00 -28.44 -22.50
C VAL A 245 -1.96 -27.53 -23.14
N LEU A 246 -1.81 -26.29 -22.63
CA LEU A 246 -0.79 -25.36 -23.07
C LEU A 246 0.49 -25.48 -22.22
N VAL A 247 0.32 -25.64 -20.89
CA VAL A 247 1.42 -25.81 -19.92
C VAL A 247 1.04 -26.93 -18.96
N ASP A 248 1.97 -27.82 -18.67
CA ASP A 248 1.87 -28.85 -17.64
C ASP A 248 3.22 -28.96 -16.92
N GLN A 249 3.26 -28.49 -15.70
CA GLN A 249 4.49 -28.43 -14.89
C GLN A 249 4.22 -28.92 -13.48
N PRO A 250 5.19 -29.56 -12.83
CA PRO A 250 5.11 -29.88 -11.41
C PRO A 250 5.12 -28.58 -10.59
N TYR A 251 4.27 -28.51 -9.56
CA TYR A 251 4.25 -27.41 -8.62
C TYR A 251 4.87 -27.87 -7.30
N VAL A 252 5.97 -27.27 -6.91
CA VAL A 252 6.78 -27.71 -5.76
C VAL A 252 6.52 -26.93 -4.47
N TYR A 253 5.90 -25.74 -4.57
CA TYR A 253 5.70 -24.87 -3.43
C TYR A 253 4.49 -25.28 -2.58
N ASN A 254 4.63 -25.17 -1.25
CA ASN A 254 3.54 -25.43 -0.31
C ASN A 254 2.51 -24.31 -0.21
N GLU A 255 2.84 -23.12 -0.71
CA GLU A 255 1.99 -21.95 -0.74
C GLU A 255 1.46 -21.70 -2.16
N PRO A 256 0.24 -21.16 -2.33
CA PRO A 256 -0.29 -20.85 -3.65
C PRO A 256 0.48 -19.67 -4.27
N PRO A 257 0.64 -19.61 -5.62
CA PRO A 257 1.30 -18.51 -6.30
C PRO A 257 0.41 -17.24 -6.34
N PHE A 258 -0.33 -17.00 -5.28
CA PHE A 258 -1.28 -15.90 -5.14
C PHE A 258 -1.14 -15.28 -3.76
N VAL A 259 -1.12 -13.96 -3.73
CA VAL A 259 -1.14 -13.20 -2.48
C VAL A 259 -2.52 -12.60 -2.27
N PHE A 260 -3.08 -12.80 -1.08
CA PHE A 260 -4.47 -12.49 -0.78
C PHE A 260 -4.60 -11.37 0.25
N ILE A 261 -5.45 -10.39 -0.05
CA ILE A 261 -5.92 -9.43 0.94
C ILE A 261 -7.43 -9.63 1.17
N ARG A 262 -7.85 -9.63 2.45
CA ARG A 262 -9.25 -9.78 2.83
C ARG A 262 -9.68 -8.59 3.68
N ALA A 263 -10.79 -7.95 3.29
CA ALA A 263 -11.33 -6.83 4.06
C ALA A 263 -11.70 -7.26 5.48
N VAL A 264 -12.40 -8.37 5.60
CA VAL A 264 -12.69 -9.00 6.89
C VAL A 264 -12.44 -10.49 6.75
N LYS A 265 -11.54 -11.02 7.57
CA LYS A 265 -11.26 -12.45 7.60
C LYS A 265 -12.46 -13.20 8.18
N PRO A 266 -13.02 -14.19 7.48
CA PRO A 266 -14.12 -14.98 8.00
C PRO A 266 -13.64 -15.90 9.12
N MET A 267 -14.55 -16.35 9.98
CA MET A 267 -14.24 -17.33 11.04
C MET A 267 -13.95 -18.71 10.45
N ARG A 268 -14.58 -19.05 9.33
CA ARG A 268 -14.44 -20.32 8.63
C ARG A 268 -14.47 -20.05 7.13
N ARG A 269 -13.93 -20.95 6.34
CA ARG A 269 -13.85 -20.90 4.88
C ARG A 269 -12.77 -19.95 4.35
N PHE A 270 -12.60 -19.95 3.04
CA PHE A 270 -11.55 -19.23 2.33
C PHE A 270 -11.88 -17.75 2.07
N TRP A 271 -13.11 -17.46 1.65
CA TRP A 271 -13.52 -16.15 1.14
C TRP A 271 -13.63 -15.10 2.25
N GLY A 272 -13.18 -13.88 1.97
CA GLY A 272 -13.38 -12.73 2.85
C GLY A 272 -14.84 -12.24 2.87
N LEU A 273 -15.16 -11.36 3.80
CA LEU A 273 -16.44 -10.67 3.89
C LEU A 273 -16.31 -9.25 3.35
N SER A 274 -17.18 -8.90 2.39
CA SER A 274 -17.23 -7.58 1.78
C SER A 274 -17.83 -6.54 2.73
N LEU A 275 -17.24 -5.35 2.78
CA LEU A 275 -17.82 -4.21 3.47
C LEU A 275 -19.00 -3.65 2.68
N VAL A 276 -18.93 -3.67 1.34
CA VAL A 276 -20.01 -3.24 0.44
C VAL A 276 -21.27 -4.07 0.68
N GLN A 277 -21.16 -5.40 0.76
CA GLN A 277 -22.31 -6.27 1.03
C GLN A 277 -23.02 -5.96 2.34
N ARG A 278 -22.32 -5.46 3.37
CA ARG A 278 -22.93 -5.04 4.64
C ARG A 278 -23.77 -3.78 4.47
N ALA A 279 -23.35 -2.85 3.64
CA ALA A 279 -24.03 -1.58 3.40
C ALA A 279 -25.04 -1.64 2.24
N ALA A 280 -24.95 -2.63 1.36
CA ALA A 280 -25.77 -2.81 0.17
C ALA A 280 -27.29 -2.68 0.42
N PRO A 281 -27.89 -3.31 1.45
CA PRO A 281 -29.33 -3.16 1.69
C PRO A 281 -29.74 -1.71 1.95
N THR A 282 -28.91 -0.95 2.65
CA THR A 282 -29.18 0.47 2.94
C THR A 282 -29.05 1.34 1.69
N GLN A 283 -28.04 1.07 0.83
CA GLN A 283 -27.87 1.78 -0.44
C GLN A 283 -29.03 1.51 -1.41
N ILE A 284 -29.47 0.26 -1.50
CA ILE A 284 -30.61 -0.13 -2.33
C ILE A 284 -31.88 0.56 -1.85
N GLU A 285 -32.11 0.62 -0.54
CA GLU A 285 -33.26 1.33 0.03
C GLU A 285 -33.19 2.82 -0.22
N LEU A 286 -32.01 3.44 -0.07
CA LEU A 286 -31.79 4.84 -0.41
C LEU A 286 -32.18 5.12 -1.87
N ASN A 287 -31.72 4.30 -2.81
CA ASN A 287 -32.03 4.44 -4.23
C ASN A 287 -33.54 4.30 -4.50
N ARG A 288 -34.23 3.39 -3.81
CA ARG A 288 -35.69 3.21 -3.91
C ARG A 288 -36.45 4.43 -3.41
N VAL A 289 -36.03 5.00 -2.28
CA VAL A 289 -36.66 6.19 -1.71
C VAL A 289 -36.44 7.39 -2.60
N LEU A 290 -35.21 7.61 -3.12
CA LEU A 290 -34.90 8.69 -4.05
C LEU A 290 -35.71 8.58 -5.34
N ARG A 291 -35.91 7.38 -5.88
CA ARG A 291 -36.75 7.16 -7.05
C ARG A 291 -38.20 7.57 -6.78
N ARG A 292 -38.79 7.09 -5.69
CA ARG A 292 -40.16 7.47 -5.28
C ARG A 292 -40.28 8.97 -5.03
N TRP A 293 -39.24 9.57 -4.44
CA TRP A 293 -39.16 11.02 -4.25
C TRP A 293 -39.23 11.76 -5.58
N ASN A 294 -38.45 11.33 -6.57
CA ASN A 294 -38.40 11.93 -7.88
C ASN A 294 -39.72 11.78 -8.64
N GLU A 295 -40.35 10.62 -8.57
CA GLU A 295 -41.69 10.38 -9.12
C GLU A 295 -42.73 11.30 -8.48
N ALA A 296 -42.70 11.44 -7.16
CA ALA A 296 -43.61 12.32 -6.45
C ALA A 296 -43.38 13.81 -6.84
N LEU A 297 -42.12 14.23 -7.00
CA LEU A 297 -41.80 15.58 -7.49
C LEU A 297 -42.34 15.80 -8.90
N ARG A 298 -42.22 14.85 -9.81
CA ARG A 298 -42.79 14.92 -11.16
C ARG A 298 -44.31 15.00 -11.13
N LEU A 299 -44.98 14.21 -10.29
CA LEU A 299 -46.42 14.28 -10.11
C LEU A 299 -46.87 15.59 -9.49
N ASN A 300 -46.10 16.15 -8.55
CA ASN A 300 -46.41 17.46 -7.94
C ASN A 300 -46.16 18.63 -8.89
N ALA A 301 -45.23 18.48 -9.85
CA ALA A 301 -44.97 19.50 -10.87
C ALA A 301 -46.11 19.60 -11.91
N THR A 302 -46.90 18.55 -12.03
CA THR A 302 -48.04 18.49 -12.94
C THR A 302 -49.34 18.68 -12.14
N SER A 303 -49.93 19.83 -12.21
CA SER A 303 -51.23 20.09 -11.58
C SER A 303 -52.32 19.25 -12.23
N LEU A 304 -53.11 18.57 -11.40
CA LEU A 304 -54.28 17.82 -11.85
C LEU A 304 -55.48 18.75 -11.84
N TRP A 305 -56.16 18.81 -12.96
CA TRP A 305 -57.38 19.59 -13.11
C TRP A 305 -58.58 18.66 -13.01
N PHE A 306 -59.46 18.89 -12.04
CA PHE A 306 -60.73 18.22 -11.92
C PHE A 306 -61.81 19.06 -12.62
N ILE A 307 -62.33 18.52 -13.72
CA ILE A 307 -63.39 19.16 -14.49
C ILE A 307 -64.69 18.39 -14.25
N ASN A 308 -65.71 19.03 -13.74
CA ASN A 308 -67.03 18.38 -13.58
C ASN A 308 -67.58 18.04 -14.99
N ARG A 309 -68.17 16.88 -15.15
CA ARG A 309 -68.81 16.43 -16.41
C ARG A 309 -69.89 17.38 -16.92
N GLN A 310 -70.54 18.14 -16.03
CA GLN A 310 -71.56 19.13 -16.35
C GLN A 310 -70.99 20.50 -16.71
N SER A 311 -69.71 20.71 -16.53
CA SER A 311 -69.01 21.94 -16.90
C SER A 311 -68.68 21.91 -18.40
N ARG A 312 -69.13 22.95 -19.13
CA ARG A 312 -68.85 23.12 -20.58
C ARG A 312 -67.54 23.83 -20.88
N VAL A 313 -66.50 23.54 -20.08
CA VAL A 313 -65.16 24.12 -20.27
C VAL A 313 -64.51 23.60 -21.52
N VAL A 314 -64.06 24.49 -22.41
CA VAL A 314 -63.27 24.14 -23.59
C VAL A 314 -61.83 23.86 -23.15
N LYS A 315 -61.43 22.60 -23.22
CA LYS A 315 -60.08 22.15 -22.78
C LYS A 315 -58.93 22.87 -23.49
N ALA A 316 -59.16 23.32 -24.74
CA ALA A 316 -58.17 24.05 -25.52
C ALA A 316 -57.84 25.45 -24.94
N HIS A 317 -58.71 26.03 -24.12
CA HIS A 317 -58.50 27.33 -23.49
C HIS A 317 -57.77 27.25 -22.14
N MET A 318 -57.53 26.03 -21.63
CA MET A 318 -56.74 25.82 -20.42
C MET A 318 -55.23 25.82 -20.76
N VAL A 319 -54.74 26.94 -21.24
CA VAL A 319 -53.33 27.16 -21.60
C VAL A 319 -52.64 27.88 -20.45
N ASN A 320 -51.41 27.48 -20.14
CA ASN A 320 -50.63 28.11 -19.07
C ASN A 320 -50.02 29.46 -19.55
N GLN A 321 -50.90 30.41 -19.86
CA GLN A 321 -50.51 31.78 -20.23
C GLN A 321 -50.91 32.77 -19.15
N VAL A 322 -50.06 33.75 -18.86
CA VAL A 322 -50.33 34.83 -17.92
C VAL A 322 -51.49 35.68 -18.48
N GLY A 323 -52.56 35.78 -17.70
CA GLY A 323 -53.74 36.56 -18.12
C GLY A 323 -54.72 35.78 -19.00
N ALA A 324 -54.61 34.48 -19.16
CA ALA A 324 -55.59 33.69 -19.90
C ALA A 324 -56.96 33.73 -19.23
N ILE A 325 -58.01 34.08 -19.99
CA ILE A 325 -59.40 34.07 -19.55
C ILE A 325 -60.03 32.76 -20.02
N VAL A 326 -60.48 31.95 -19.04
CA VAL A 326 -61.17 30.68 -19.31
C VAL A 326 -62.66 30.88 -19.05
N GLU A 327 -63.46 30.88 -20.10
CA GLU A 327 -64.91 30.88 -19.97
C GLU A 327 -65.44 29.50 -19.59
N HIS A 328 -66.27 29.41 -18.61
CA HIS A 328 -66.88 28.15 -18.15
C HIS A 328 -68.37 28.35 -17.85
N ASP A 329 -69.14 27.32 -18.13
CA ASP A 329 -70.54 27.21 -17.76
C ASP A 329 -70.68 26.08 -16.72
N GLY A 330 -71.18 26.37 -15.54
CA GLY A 330 -71.24 25.44 -14.41
C GLY A 330 -70.10 25.60 -13.40
N PRO A 331 -69.85 24.62 -12.52
CA PRO A 331 -68.80 24.72 -11.50
C PRO A 331 -67.39 24.85 -12.11
N PRO A 332 -66.58 25.81 -11.59
CA PRO A 332 -65.25 26.06 -12.15
C PRO A 332 -64.33 24.83 -12.02
N PRO A 333 -63.38 24.66 -12.94
CA PRO A 333 -62.36 23.65 -12.80
C PRO A 333 -61.55 23.83 -11.51
N GLN A 334 -61.38 22.77 -10.76
CA GLN A 334 -60.57 22.80 -9.55
C GLN A 334 -59.19 22.27 -9.86
N GLN A 335 -58.18 23.06 -9.57
CA GLN A 335 -56.80 22.63 -9.60
C GLN A 335 -56.48 21.95 -8.26
N MET A 336 -56.09 20.69 -8.30
CA MET A 336 -55.63 20.00 -7.14
C MET A 336 -54.10 19.82 -7.24
N THR A 337 -53.39 20.51 -6.39
CA THR A 337 -51.98 20.24 -6.18
C THR A 337 -51.88 19.02 -5.27
N PRO A 338 -51.19 17.95 -5.70
CA PRO A 338 -50.94 16.80 -4.83
C PRO A 338 -50.27 17.29 -3.54
N ALA A 339 -50.53 16.57 -2.44
CA ALA A 339 -49.93 16.89 -1.15
C ALA A 339 -48.39 16.88 -1.23
N VAL A 340 -47.77 17.93 -0.72
CA VAL A 340 -46.30 18.01 -0.61
C VAL A 340 -45.80 16.83 0.23
N MET A 341 -44.74 16.19 -0.23
CA MET A 341 -44.14 15.05 0.46
C MET A 341 -43.75 15.41 1.89
N HIS A 342 -44.01 14.52 2.84
CA HIS A 342 -43.78 14.78 4.25
C HIS A 342 -42.28 15.03 4.53
N PRO A 343 -41.89 16.06 5.32
CA PRO A 343 -40.49 16.40 5.63
C PRO A 343 -39.68 15.22 6.23
N GLN A 344 -40.36 14.28 6.86
CA GLN A 344 -39.73 13.05 7.41
C GLN A 344 -39.00 12.22 6.34
N VAL A 345 -39.40 12.31 5.06
CA VAL A 345 -38.73 11.57 3.98
C VAL A 345 -37.33 12.11 3.72
N ALA A 346 -37.15 13.43 3.76
CA ALA A 346 -35.84 14.05 3.65
C ALA A 346 -34.91 13.62 4.80
N ALA A 347 -35.44 13.68 6.04
CA ALA A 347 -34.69 13.21 7.22
C ALA A 347 -34.34 11.72 7.14
N TYR A 348 -35.23 10.90 6.56
CA TYR A 348 -34.96 9.47 6.36
C TYR A 348 -33.85 9.22 5.32
N ILE A 349 -33.79 10.02 4.24
CA ILE A 349 -32.71 9.96 3.26
C ILE A 349 -31.37 10.26 3.93
N GLU A 350 -31.27 11.34 4.71
CA GLU A 350 -30.07 11.70 5.47
C GLU A 350 -29.66 10.59 6.47
N GLN A 351 -30.64 9.96 7.14
CA GLN A 351 -30.38 8.83 8.02
C GLN A 351 -29.83 7.62 7.26
N CYS A 352 -30.32 7.33 6.05
CA CYS A 352 -29.80 6.24 5.23
C CYS A 352 -28.34 6.52 4.82
N GLU A 353 -28.02 7.74 4.40
CA GLU A 353 -26.65 8.15 4.05
C GLU A 353 -25.70 7.98 5.24
N ALA A 354 -26.02 8.55 6.39
CA ALA A 354 -25.23 8.41 7.61
C ALA A 354 -25.08 6.93 8.05
N ARG A 355 -26.10 6.10 7.78
CA ARG A 355 -26.07 4.67 8.10
C ARG A 355 -25.10 3.90 7.21
N VAL A 356 -24.94 4.26 5.92
CA VAL A 356 -23.95 3.66 5.03
C VAL A 356 -22.56 3.90 5.59
N PHE A 357 -22.20 5.13 5.94
CA PHE A 357 -20.89 5.44 6.55
C PHE A 357 -20.66 4.66 7.85
N LYS A 358 -21.66 4.59 8.73
CA LYS A 358 -21.57 3.83 9.99
C LYS A 358 -21.34 2.33 9.77
N LEU A 359 -22.00 1.72 8.76
CA LEU A 359 -21.86 0.30 8.43
C LEU A 359 -20.51 0.00 7.79
N MET A 360 -20.00 0.89 6.95
CA MET A 360 -18.67 0.80 6.35
C MET A 360 -17.56 1.11 7.35
N GLY A 361 -17.87 1.86 8.41
CA GLY A 361 -16.89 2.36 9.37
C GLY A 361 -16.13 3.61 8.90
N ALA A 362 -16.47 4.13 7.72
CA ALA A 362 -15.85 5.32 7.16
C ALA A 362 -16.23 6.59 7.94
N SER A 363 -15.30 7.54 8.00
CA SER A 363 -15.56 8.84 8.60
C SER A 363 -16.37 9.72 7.63
N GLU A 364 -17.56 10.13 8.05
CA GLU A 364 -18.38 11.08 7.27
C GLU A 364 -17.65 12.42 7.11
N LEU A 365 -16.85 12.83 8.11
CA LEU A 365 -15.99 14.00 8.04
C LEU A 365 -14.92 13.87 6.94
N ALA A 366 -14.23 12.74 6.87
CA ALA A 366 -13.21 12.51 5.84
C ALA A 366 -13.82 12.44 4.45
N ALA A 367 -15.00 11.83 4.32
CA ALA A 367 -15.71 11.66 3.05
C ALA A 367 -16.31 12.96 2.51
N THR A 368 -16.91 13.79 3.38
CA THR A 368 -17.68 14.99 2.98
C THR A 368 -16.96 16.29 3.24
N SER A 369 -15.82 16.25 3.97
CA SER A 369 -15.11 17.43 4.48
C SER A 369 -15.99 18.35 5.36
N MET A 370 -17.14 17.86 5.83
CA MET A 370 -18.06 18.60 6.70
C MET A 370 -17.72 18.38 8.15
N LYS A 371 -17.39 19.45 8.85
CA LYS A 371 -17.04 19.42 10.27
C LYS A 371 -18.24 19.03 11.12
N PRO A 372 -18.16 18.00 11.98
CA PRO A 372 -19.22 17.68 12.93
C PRO A 372 -19.49 18.82 13.90
N ALA A 373 -20.76 19.04 14.23
CA ALA A 373 -21.14 20.04 15.21
C ALA A 373 -20.51 19.76 16.58
N GLY A 374 -19.90 20.77 17.19
CA GLY A 374 -19.31 20.68 18.53
C GLY A 374 -17.81 20.39 18.60
N LEU A 375 -17.14 20.03 17.49
CA LEU A 375 -15.68 19.81 17.45
C LEU A 375 -14.94 21.10 17.04
N ASN A 376 -14.67 22.00 17.99
CA ASN A 376 -14.11 23.32 17.69
C ASN A 376 -12.59 23.44 17.86
N SER A 377 -11.90 22.45 18.38
CA SER A 377 -10.44 22.46 18.53
C SER A 377 -9.76 21.44 17.61
N GLY A 378 -8.56 21.80 17.07
CA GLY A 378 -7.76 20.91 16.25
C GLY A 378 -7.43 19.59 16.96
N ARG A 379 -7.17 19.65 18.27
CA ARG A 379 -6.91 18.47 19.09
C ARG A 379 -8.12 17.54 19.22
N ALA A 380 -9.34 18.10 19.33
CA ALA A 380 -10.57 17.31 19.37
C ALA A 380 -10.83 16.61 18.03
N LEU A 381 -10.54 17.27 16.91
CA LEU A 381 -10.62 16.68 15.56
C LEU A 381 -9.59 15.54 15.37
N GLN A 382 -8.37 15.73 15.87
CA GLN A 382 -7.33 14.71 15.83
C GLN A 382 -7.74 13.46 16.62
N VAL A 383 -8.20 13.63 17.87
CA VAL A 383 -8.70 12.51 18.69
C VAL A 383 -9.90 11.81 18.03
N TYR A 384 -10.79 12.58 17.38
CA TYR A 384 -11.92 12.02 16.67
C TYR A 384 -11.45 11.15 15.48
N ASN A 385 -10.49 11.61 14.68
CA ASN A 385 -9.90 10.84 13.59
C ASN A 385 -9.19 9.58 14.12
N ASP A 386 -8.39 9.69 15.18
CA ASP A 386 -7.69 8.56 15.80
C ASP A 386 -8.64 7.45 16.29
N VAL A 387 -9.82 7.82 16.75
CA VAL A 387 -10.85 6.83 17.16
C VAL A 387 -11.49 6.16 15.95
N GLN A 388 -11.67 6.90 14.85
CA GLN A 388 -12.25 6.35 13.61
C GLN A 388 -11.30 5.37 12.93
N SER A 389 -10.02 5.70 12.78
CA SER A 389 -9.00 4.87 12.12
C SER A 389 -8.75 3.53 12.84
N ARG A 390 -8.95 3.47 14.15
CA ARG A 390 -8.84 2.20 14.92
C ARG A 390 -9.71 1.05 14.39
N ARG A 391 -10.77 1.33 13.66
CA ARG A 391 -11.64 0.30 13.06
C ARG A 391 -10.96 -0.45 11.92
N PHE A 392 -9.98 0.17 11.27
CA PHE A 392 -9.30 -0.39 10.09
C PHE A 392 -7.98 -1.10 10.42
N ILE A 393 -7.54 -1.13 11.69
CA ILE A 393 -6.27 -1.78 12.11
C ILE A 393 -6.14 -3.21 11.58
N SER A 394 -7.22 -3.98 11.51
CA SER A 394 -7.18 -5.35 10.97
C SER A 394 -6.99 -5.38 9.45
N LEU A 395 -7.55 -4.40 8.74
CA LEU A 395 -7.42 -4.26 7.30
C LEU A 395 -6.05 -3.65 6.94
N GLU A 396 -5.57 -2.68 7.71
CA GLU A 396 -4.21 -2.14 7.60
C GLU A 396 -3.15 -3.25 7.77
N ARG A 397 -3.29 -4.09 8.79
CA ARG A 397 -2.41 -5.27 8.96
C ARG A 397 -2.52 -6.26 7.80
N ALA A 398 -3.72 -6.46 7.25
CA ALA A 398 -3.88 -7.32 6.07
C ALA A 398 -3.18 -6.70 4.84
N PHE A 399 -3.21 -5.37 4.73
CA PHE A 399 -2.50 -4.62 3.69
C PHE A 399 -0.97 -4.70 3.87
N GLU A 400 -0.46 -4.54 5.09
CA GLU A 400 0.96 -4.74 5.41
C GLU A 400 1.43 -6.17 5.08
N ASN A 401 0.64 -7.18 5.46
CA ASN A 401 0.96 -8.58 5.18
C ASN A 401 0.98 -8.88 3.67
N LEU A 402 0.14 -8.21 2.87
CA LEU A 402 0.18 -8.32 1.41
C LEU A 402 1.57 -7.98 0.86
N TYR A 403 2.19 -6.89 1.35
CA TYR A 403 3.54 -6.51 0.95
C TYR A 403 4.61 -7.51 1.41
N VAL A 404 4.47 -8.04 2.64
CA VAL A 404 5.40 -9.07 3.16
C VAL A 404 5.34 -10.33 2.31
N ASP A 405 4.14 -10.77 1.94
CA ASP A 405 3.97 -12.00 1.17
C ASP A 405 4.41 -11.80 -0.29
N LEU A 406 4.19 -10.61 -0.88
CA LEU A 406 4.76 -10.26 -2.19
C LEU A 406 6.29 -10.26 -2.17
N ALA A 407 6.89 -9.64 -1.14
CA ALA A 407 8.34 -9.60 -0.99
C ALA A 407 8.96 -11.01 -0.92
N LYS A 408 8.34 -11.94 -0.21
CA LYS A 408 8.77 -13.35 -0.17
C LYS A 408 8.71 -14.00 -1.54
N TRP A 409 7.59 -13.81 -2.27
CA TRP A 409 7.43 -14.38 -3.61
C TRP A 409 8.43 -13.81 -4.62
N ILE A 410 8.74 -12.51 -4.54
CA ILE A 410 9.77 -11.89 -5.39
C ILE A 410 11.13 -12.56 -5.16
N VAL A 411 11.50 -12.80 -3.90
CA VAL A 411 12.76 -13.49 -3.57
C VAL A 411 12.78 -14.90 -4.15
N VAL A 412 11.69 -15.66 -3.97
CA VAL A 412 11.56 -17.02 -4.52
C VAL A 412 11.73 -17.03 -6.04
N LEU A 413 11.02 -16.14 -6.75
CA LEU A 413 11.08 -16.06 -8.21
C LEU A 413 12.47 -15.66 -8.72
N HIS A 414 13.15 -14.70 -8.05
CA HIS A 414 14.52 -14.33 -8.42
C HIS A 414 15.55 -15.41 -8.10
N THR A 415 15.34 -16.22 -7.08
CA THR A 415 16.16 -17.40 -6.82
C THR A 415 16.04 -18.41 -7.97
N GLU A 416 14.82 -18.70 -8.43
CA GLU A 416 14.60 -19.56 -9.61
C GLU A 416 15.24 -18.99 -10.88
N ILE A 417 15.09 -17.66 -11.12
CA ILE A 417 15.70 -16.99 -12.28
C ILE A 417 17.22 -17.13 -12.22
N ALA A 418 17.82 -16.99 -11.06
CA ALA A 418 19.27 -17.11 -10.89
C ALA A 418 19.77 -18.56 -11.07
N GLU A 419 18.96 -19.58 -10.74
CA GLU A 419 19.26 -20.97 -11.03
C GLU A 419 19.25 -21.26 -12.54
N ASP A 420 18.25 -20.72 -13.27
CA ASP A 420 18.12 -20.90 -14.72
C ASP A 420 19.15 -20.06 -15.50
N TYR A 421 19.49 -18.87 -15.00
CA TYR A 421 20.42 -17.92 -15.64
C TYR A 421 21.59 -17.58 -14.71
N PRO A 422 22.64 -18.44 -14.62
CA PRO A 422 23.80 -18.18 -13.79
C PRO A 422 24.51 -16.90 -14.20
N GLY A 423 24.60 -15.94 -13.29
CA GLY A 423 25.18 -14.62 -13.54
C GLY A 423 24.14 -13.52 -13.78
N HIS A 424 22.87 -13.80 -13.55
CA HIS A 424 21.81 -12.80 -13.54
C HIS A 424 22.16 -11.62 -12.63
N GLU A 425 22.19 -10.42 -13.24
CA GLU A 425 22.44 -9.16 -12.54
C GLU A 425 21.11 -8.49 -12.25
N ILE A 426 20.95 -8.08 -11.01
CA ILE A 426 19.78 -7.35 -10.55
C ILE A 426 20.11 -5.90 -10.26
N VAL A 427 19.13 -5.04 -10.34
CA VAL A 427 19.26 -3.63 -10.03
C VAL A 427 18.85 -3.41 -8.58
N CYS A 428 19.79 -2.97 -7.75
CA CYS A 428 19.54 -2.53 -6.39
C CYS A 428 19.61 -1.02 -6.30
N SER A 429 18.71 -0.41 -5.56
CA SER A 429 18.80 0.99 -5.20
C SER A 429 19.73 1.12 -3.99
N ASP A 430 20.85 1.83 -4.16
CA ASP A 430 21.78 2.17 -3.06
C ASP A 430 21.51 3.62 -2.64
N GLY A 431 20.36 3.81 -1.98
CA GLY A 431 19.85 5.13 -1.61
C GLY A 431 18.93 5.75 -2.68
N PRO A 432 18.39 6.96 -2.44
CA PRO A 432 17.35 7.57 -3.28
C PRO A 432 17.80 8.00 -4.68
N THR A 433 19.11 8.10 -4.94
CA THR A 433 19.65 8.62 -6.19
C THR A 433 20.63 7.67 -6.88
N ARG A 434 20.88 6.51 -6.33
CA ARG A 434 21.88 5.58 -6.86
C ARG A 434 21.28 4.21 -7.10
N THR A 435 21.49 3.69 -8.31
CA THR A 435 21.22 2.29 -8.65
C THR A 435 22.54 1.59 -8.93
N THR A 436 22.72 0.41 -8.33
CA THR A 436 23.90 -0.43 -8.52
C THR A 436 23.44 -1.79 -9.05
N ARG A 437 24.15 -2.35 -10.03
CA ARG A 437 23.91 -3.72 -10.48
C ARG A 437 24.71 -4.67 -9.61
N ILE A 438 24.05 -5.67 -9.09
CA ILE A 438 24.62 -6.68 -8.19
C ILE A 438 24.23 -8.06 -8.72
N LYS A 439 25.07 -9.05 -8.49
CA LYS A 439 24.72 -10.44 -8.80
C LYS A 439 23.79 -10.97 -7.71
N TRP A 440 22.83 -11.81 -8.10
CA TRP A 440 21.92 -12.42 -7.13
C TRP A 440 22.68 -13.18 -6.05
N SER A 441 23.75 -13.90 -6.39
CA SER A 441 24.62 -14.61 -5.44
C SER A 441 25.15 -13.78 -4.28
N ASP A 442 25.24 -12.45 -4.46
CA ASP A 442 25.80 -11.55 -3.45
C ASP A 442 24.76 -11.13 -2.38
N ILE A 443 23.48 -11.37 -2.67
CA ILE A 443 22.36 -11.04 -1.78
C ILE A 443 21.48 -12.23 -1.43
N ASP A 444 21.70 -13.37 -2.07
CA ASP A 444 20.93 -14.59 -1.81
C ASP A 444 21.12 -15.05 -0.36
N LEU A 445 20.01 -15.30 0.31
CA LEU A 445 19.94 -15.80 1.68
C LEU A 445 19.22 -17.15 1.66
N GLU A 446 19.82 -18.15 2.26
CA GLU A 446 19.18 -19.47 2.40
C GLU A 446 17.80 -19.35 3.04
N GLU A 447 16.84 -20.10 2.50
CA GLU A 447 15.47 -20.14 3.00
C GLU A 447 15.45 -20.51 4.50
N GLY A 448 14.70 -19.74 5.29
CA GLY A 448 14.61 -19.92 6.74
C GLY A 448 15.63 -19.14 7.58
N ARG A 449 16.67 -18.54 6.99
CA ARG A 449 17.62 -17.67 7.70
C ARG A 449 17.20 -16.22 7.79
N PHE A 450 16.16 -15.81 7.07
CA PHE A 450 15.64 -14.44 7.10
C PHE A 450 14.13 -14.40 7.38
N ARG A 451 13.67 -13.23 7.86
CA ARG A 451 12.25 -12.91 8.00
C ARG A 451 11.98 -11.55 7.37
N ALA A 452 11.01 -11.50 6.47
CA ALA A 452 10.47 -10.25 6.00
C ALA A 452 9.49 -9.69 7.06
N ARG A 453 9.67 -8.43 7.46
CA ARG A 453 8.80 -7.71 8.39
C ARG A 453 8.54 -6.32 7.87
N VAL A 454 7.32 -5.85 8.07
CA VAL A 454 7.01 -4.43 7.90
C VAL A 454 7.20 -3.75 9.25
N PHE A 455 8.01 -2.73 9.27
CA PHE A 455 8.07 -1.81 10.41
C PHE A 455 7.01 -0.74 10.20
N PRO A 456 6.35 -0.27 11.27
CA PRO A 456 5.41 0.83 11.14
C PRO A 456 6.12 2.00 10.46
N THR A 457 5.58 2.40 9.31
CA THR A 457 6.10 3.51 8.53
C THR A 457 6.20 4.75 9.38
N SER A 458 7.25 5.52 9.14
CA SER A 458 7.73 6.67 9.88
C SER A 458 6.65 7.45 10.64
N ALA A 459 6.93 7.81 11.87
CA ALA A 459 6.11 8.71 12.70
C ALA A 459 5.95 10.13 12.11
N PHE A 460 6.54 10.38 10.94
CA PHE A 460 6.46 11.66 10.24
C PHE A 460 5.19 11.75 9.38
N PRO A 461 4.57 12.95 9.32
CA PRO A 461 3.45 13.17 8.43
C PRO A 461 3.82 12.90 6.97
N THR A 462 2.89 12.32 6.20
CA THR A 462 3.05 12.08 4.76
C THR A 462 3.04 13.36 3.92
N ASN A 463 2.46 14.46 4.45
CA ASN A 463 2.50 15.75 3.80
C ASN A 463 3.91 16.38 3.92
N PRO A 464 4.62 16.70 2.81
CA PRO A 464 5.96 17.26 2.84
C PRO A 464 6.08 18.53 3.69
N ALA A 465 5.09 19.42 3.63
CA ALA A 465 5.09 20.66 4.43
C ALA A 465 4.99 20.37 5.95
N ALA A 466 4.12 19.43 6.33
CA ALA A 466 3.98 19.02 7.73
C ALA A 466 5.22 18.25 8.23
N LYS A 467 5.84 17.44 7.38
CA LYS A 467 7.10 16.74 7.66
C LYS A 467 8.23 17.73 7.94
N ILE A 468 8.39 18.74 7.08
CA ILE A 468 9.38 19.80 7.27
C ILE A 468 9.15 20.54 8.59
N GLN A 469 7.91 20.85 8.94
CA GLN A 469 7.58 21.53 10.20
C GLN A 469 7.97 20.70 11.41
N VAL A 470 7.66 19.42 11.44
CA VAL A 470 8.06 18.50 12.51
C VAL A 470 9.59 18.39 12.60
N LEU A 471 10.28 18.30 11.46
CA LEU A 471 11.74 18.25 11.40
C LEU A 471 12.36 19.56 11.91
N GLN A 472 11.77 20.73 11.59
CA GLN A 472 12.20 22.03 12.13
C GLN A 472 12.01 22.13 13.64
N ASP A 473 10.91 21.62 14.17
CA ASP A 473 10.64 21.56 15.60
C ASP A 473 11.67 20.65 16.32
N MET A 474 12.03 19.51 15.71
CA MET A 474 13.06 18.61 16.23
C MET A 474 14.47 19.22 16.17
N LEU A 475 14.79 19.96 15.11
CA LEU A 475 16.04 20.70 14.99
C LEU A 475 16.10 21.82 16.02
N GLY A 476 15.00 22.57 16.22
CA GLY A 476 14.89 23.62 17.21
C GLY A 476 14.99 23.13 18.66
N SER A 477 14.52 21.90 18.93
CA SER A 477 14.65 21.22 20.23
C SER A 477 16.00 20.53 20.45
N GLY A 478 16.89 20.50 19.46
CA GLY A 478 18.20 19.84 19.53
C GLY A 478 18.16 18.31 19.52
N VAL A 479 17.02 17.70 19.17
CA VAL A 479 16.86 16.25 19.04
C VAL A 479 17.60 15.72 17.81
N ILE A 480 17.60 16.50 16.71
CA ILE A 480 18.35 16.22 15.49
C ILE A 480 19.33 17.34 15.20
N ASP A 481 20.45 17.01 14.58
CA ASP A 481 21.41 17.99 14.08
C ASP A 481 21.01 18.46 12.66
N GLN A 482 21.68 19.48 12.17
CA GLN A 482 21.40 20.04 10.85
C GLN A 482 21.64 19.04 9.72
N GLN A 483 22.55 18.11 9.92
CA GLN A 483 22.86 17.04 8.97
C GLN A 483 21.71 16.03 8.87
N SER A 484 21.26 15.49 10.02
CA SER A 484 20.12 14.59 10.09
C SER A 484 18.83 15.24 9.57
N PHE A 485 18.67 16.56 9.76
CA PHE A 485 17.55 17.28 9.15
C PHE A 485 17.55 17.17 7.64
N TYR A 486 18.69 17.42 6.95
CA TYR A 486 18.78 17.30 5.50
C TYR A 486 18.65 15.86 5.01
N GLU A 487 19.16 14.89 5.75
CA GLU A 487 18.97 13.46 5.43
C GLU A 487 17.51 13.02 5.51
N LEU A 488 16.77 13.49 6.52
CA LEU A 488 15.36 13.16 6.71
C LEU A 488 14.41 13.96 5.80
N ALA A 489 14.86 15.12 5.29
CA ALA A 489 14.12 15.98 4.35
C ALA A 489 14.26 15.55 2.87
N LEU A 490 14.70 14.31 2.59
CA LEU A 490 15.04 13.77 1.27
C LEU A 490 13.91 13.86 0.23
N ASP A 491 12.66 13.88 0.67
CA ASP A 491 11.50 13.85 -0.22
C ASP A 491 11.14 15.22 -0.83
N VAL A 492 11.96 16.26 -0.58
CA VAL A 492 11.71 17.62 -1.10
C VAL A 492 12.72 17.94 -2.21
N PRO A 493 12.30 17.90 -3.50
CA PRO A 493 13.20 18.07 -4.66
C PRO A 493 13.97 19.40 -4.68
N ASP A 494 13.35 20.47 -4.17
CA ASP A 494 13.93 21.80 -4.17
C ASP A 494 15.18 21.95 -3.26
N LEU A 495 15.34 21.05 -2.31
CA LEU A 495 16.49 21.02 -1.39
C LEU A 495 17.67 20.18 -1.90
N GLU A 496 17.54 19.49 -3.03
CA GLU A 496 18.56 18.58 -3.56
C GLU A 496 19.94 19.26 -3.77
N SER A 497 19.95 20.46 -4.32
CA SER A 497 21.18 21.21 -4.56
C SER A 497 21.89 21.65 -3.28
N VAL A 498 21.14 22.00 -2.24
CA VAL A 498 21.67 22.38 -0.91
C VAL A 498 22.17 21.12 -0.19
N ARG A 499 21.38 20.05 -0.24
CA ARG A 499 21.72 18.75 0.32
C ARG A 499 23.03 18.23 -0.26
N ASN A 500 23.16 18.20 -1.60
CA ASN A 500 24.38 17.67 -2.25
C ASN A 500 25.65 18.38 -1.78
N ARG A 501 25.59 19.66 -1.44
CA ARG A 501 26.73 20.40 -0.88
C ARG A 501 27.07 19.99 0.57
N VAL A 502 26.05 19.65 1.37
CA VAL A 502 26.23 19.31 2.79
C VAL A 502 26.55 17.82 2.95
N VAL A 503 25.92 16.98 2.16
CA VAL A 503 25.96 15.51 2.32
C VAL A 503 27.09 14.87 1.47
N ALA A 504 27.52 15.49 0.35
CA ALA A 504 28.55 14.91 -0.50
C ALA A 504 29.89 14.59 0.22
N PRO A 505 30.40 15.43 1.14
CA PRO A 505 31.61 15.07 1.91
C PRO A 505 31.40 13.82 2.77
N ILE A 506 30.22 13.67 3.34
CA ILE A 506 29.85 12.55 4.21
C ILE A 506 29.70 11.27 3.39
N GLU A 507 28.99 11.36 2.26
CA GLU A 507 28.82 10.24 1.34
C GLU A 507 30.16 9.72 0.82
N LEU A 508 31.11 10.61 0.55
CA LEU A 508 32.45 10.23 0.15
C LEU A 508 33.18 9.43 1.24
N ILE A 509 33.08 9.88 2.50
CA ILE A 509 33.67 9.20 3.64
C ILE A 509 32.99 7.85 3.83
N HIS A 510 31.67 7.80 3.90
CA HIS A 510 30.89 6.56 4.06
C HIS A 510 31.19 5.56 2.95
N LYS A 511 31.35 6.01 1.70
CA LYS A 511 31.73 5.13 0.58
C LYS A 511 33.11 4.51 0.76
N ARG A 512 34.07 5.24 1.32
CA ARG A 512 35.41 4.70 1.61
C ARG A 512 35.38 3.74 2.78
N LEU A 513 34.66 4.08 3.85
CA LEU A 513 34.47 3.20 5.00
C LEU A 513 33.74 1.91 4.58
N ALA A 514 32.71 2.02 3.75
CA ALA A 514 32.01 0.87 3.20
C ALA A 514 32.94 -0.05 2.39
N LYS A 515 33.79 0.49 1.52
CA LYS A 515 34.75 -0.35 0.76
C LYS A 515 35.74 -1.06 1.66
N MET A 516 36.19 -0.46 2.75
CA MET A 516 37.07 -1.10 3.71
C MET A 516 36.32 -2.20 4.49
N LEU A 517 35.07 -1.95 4.87
CA LEU A 517 34.25 -2.90 5.61
C LEU A 517 33.76 -4.07 4.74
N TYR A 518 33.30 -3.79 3.50
CA TYR A 518 32.62 -4.77 2.66
C TYR A 518 33.57 -5.45 1.68
N ASP A 519 34.42 -4.70 1.02
CA ASP A 519 35.33 -5.22 -0.03
C ASP A 519 36.71 -5.63 0.52
N ASN A 520 36.98 -5.36 1.82
CA ASN A 520 38.28 -5.59 2.47
C ASN A 520 39.42 -4.87 1.72
N VAL A 521 39.15 -3.70 1.09
CA VAL A 521 40.13 -2.92 0.33
C VAL A 521 40.43 -1.62 1.05
N TYR A 522 41.68 -1.43 1.46
CA TYR A 522 42.10 -0.19 2.08
C TYR A 522 42.04 1.00 1.12
N MET A 523 41.36 2.07 1.54
CA MET A 523 41.24 3.33 0.80
C MET A 523 41.87 4.46 1.61
N PRO A 524 43.01 5.02 1.19
CA PRO A 524 43.66 6.08 1.96
C PRO A 524 42.83 7.38 1.98
N PRO A 525 42.92 8.17 3.07
CA PRO A 525 42.30 9.47 3.13
C PRO A 525 43.05 10.47 2.21
N GLU A 526 42.29 11.38 1.60
CA GLU A 526 42.85 12.45 0.77
C GLU A 526 42.93 13.78 1.56
N PRO A 527 43.94 14.60 1.32
CA PRO A 527 44.11 15.90 2.00
C PRO A 527 42.96 16.89 1.75
N VAL A 528 42.18 16.68 0.68
CA VAL A 528 41.03 17.54 0.29
C VAL A 528 39.75 17.20 1.06
N MET A 529 39.75 16.07 1.76
CA MET A 529 38.59 15.66 2.58
C MET A 529 38.45 16.54 3.81
N ASP A 530 37.22 16.66 4.31
CA ASP A 530 36.97 17.19 5.66
C ASP A 530 37.49 16.19 6.70
N LEU A 531 38.71 16.46 7.19
CA LEU A 531 39.42 15.56 8.09
C LEU A 531 38.73 15.48 9.48
N ALA A 532 38.07 16.57 9.93
CA ALA A 532 37.35 16.57 11.21
C ALA A 532 36.11 15.67 11.13
N LEU A 533 35.37 15.76 10.04
CA LEU A 533 34.24 14.91 9.76
C LEU A 533 34.66 13.44 9.58
N ALA A 534 35.74 13.19 8.82
CA ALA A 534 36.29 11.85 8.60
C ALA A 534 36.68 11.18 9.93
N LEU A 535 37.29 11.91 10.86
CA LEU A 535 37.65 11.40 12.18
C LEU A 535 36.41 10.99 12.98
N ARG A 536 35.37 11.82 12.99
CA ARG A 536 34.12 11.55 13.69
C ARG A 536 33.41 10.32 13.14
N GLU A 537 33.21 10.28 11.80
CA GLU A 537 32.49 9.19 11.12
C GLU A 537 33.26 7.86 11.23
N THR A 538 34.59 7.87 11.11
CA THR A 538 35.41 6.66 11.30
C THR A 538 35.34 6.14 12.74
N THR A 539 35.35 7.02 13.71
CA THR A 539 35.22 6.60 15.14
C THR A 539 33.85 5.95 15.38
N LEU A 540 32.78 6.54 14.85
CA LEU A 540 31.45 5.96 14.93
C LEU A 540 31.35 4.61 14.19
N ALA A 541 32.03 4.49 13.02
CA ALA A 541 32.07 3.26 12.26
C ALA A 541 32.80 2.12 13.01
N ILE A 542 33.91 2.43 13.69
CA ILE A 542 34.64 1.47 14.53
C ILE A 542 33.76 1.00 15.70
N GLN A 543 33.09 1.93 16.40
CA GLN A 543 32.19 1.58 17.50
C GLN A 543 31.02 0.70 17.04
N ARG A 544 30.44 0.98 15.88
CA ARG A 544 29.41 0.12 15.28
C ARG A 544 29.96 -1.24 14.87
N ALA A 545 31.16 -1.26 14.27
CA ALA A 545 31.81 -2.50 13.84
C ALA A 545 32.08 -3.44 15.03
N GLU A 546 32.42 -2.89 16.20
CA GLU A 546 32.58 -3.67 17.44
C GLU A 546 31.25 -4.17 18.00
N LEU A 547 30.15 -3.39 17.85
CA LEU A 547 28.80 -3.81 18.25
C LEU A 547 28.20 -4.88 17.35
N ASP A 548 28.57 -4.85 16.07
CA ASP A 548 28.06 -5.76 15.03
C ASP A 548 28.96 -6.99 14.86
N ASP A 549 29.93 -7.23 15.76
CA ASP A 549 30.90 -8.34 15.74
C ASP A 549 31.61 -8.53 14.39
N ILE A 550 32.01 -7.40 13.74
CA ILE A 550 32.72 -7.45 12.45
C ILE A 550 34.12 -8.06 12.63
N PRO A 551 34.61 -8.88 11.66
CA PRO A 551 35.93 -9.47 11.74
C PRO A 551 37.05 -8.43 11.99
N GLU A 552 37.95 -8.72 12.92
CA GLU A 552 39.01 -7.84 13.39
C GLU A 552 39.89 -7.31 12.24
N GLU A 553 40.14 -8.13 11.20
CA GLU A 553 40.90 -7.73 10.01
C GLU A 553 40.31 -6.50 9.29
N ARG A 554 39.01 -6.37 9.28
CA ARG A 554 38.30 -5.26 8.66
C ARG A 554 38.26 -4.02 9.57
N VAL A 555 38.14 -4.25 10.87
CA VAL A 555 38.22 -3.19 11.88
C VAL A 555 39.61 -2.57 11.89
N ASP A 556 40.67 -3.37 11.68
CA ASP A 556 42.04 -2.87 11.56
C ASP A 556 42.23 -1.94 10.37
N LEU A 557 41.55 -2.15 9.25
CA LEU A 557 41.58 -1.20 8.12
C LEU A 557 40.99 0.17 8.51
N LEU A 558 39.91 0.17 9.30
CA LEU A 558 39.31 1.41 9.83
C LEU A 558 40.27 2.10 10.81
N ARG A 559 40.95 1.34 11.68
CA ARG A 559 41.95 1.90 12.61
C ARG A 559 43.15 2.51 11.87
N GLN A 560 43.61 1.85 10.80
CA GLN A 560 44.65 2.40 9.91
C GLN A 560 44.18 3.69 9.25
N PHE A 561 42.95 3.72 8.74
CA PHE A 561 42.36 4.93 8.15
C PHE A 561 42.29 6.07 9.18
N LEU A 562 41.80 5.78 10.40
CA LEU A 562 41.74 6.75 11.50
C LEU A 562 43.12 7.35 11.81
N THR A 563 44.15 6.49 11.90
CA THR A 563 45.53 6.93 12.15
C THR A 563 46.06 7.84 11.04
N HIS A 564 45.76 7.51 9.77
CA HIS A 564 46.16 8.36 8.65
C HIS A 564 45.41 9.70 8.63
N VAL A 565 44.11 9.72 8.95
CA VAL A 565 43.33 10.97 9.11
C VAL A 565 43.94 11.85 10.20
N GLN A 566 44.31 11.28 11.34
CA GLN A 566 44.96 12.01 12.45
C GLN A 566 46.31 12.57 12.03
N MET A 567 47.11 11.82 11.28
CA MET A 567 48.39 12.31 10.74
C MET A 567 48.22 13.49 9.78
N LEU A 568 47.25 13.40 8.87
CA LEU A 568 46.97 14.49 7.94
C LEU A 568 46.43 15.73 8.68
N GLN A 569 45.62 15.55 9.70
CA GLN A 569 45.13 16.66 10.52
C GLN A 569 46.24 17.34 11.32
N ALA A 570 47.17 16.55 11.86
CA ALA A 570 48.36 17.09 12.55
C ALA A 570 49.28 17.87 11.61
N GLN A 571 49.42 17.43 10.32
CA GLN A 571 50.18 18.15 9.31
C GLN A 571 49.51 19.45 8.83
N ALA A 572 48.16 19.49 8.86
CA ALA A 572 47.39 20.68 8.46
C ALA A 572 47.35 21.76 9.56
N MET A 573 47.66 21.41 10.82
CA MET A 573 47.76 22.40 11.89
C MET A 573 49.05 23.21 11.75
N PRO A 574 48.98 24.56 11.79
CA PRO A 574 50.20 25.37 11.84
C PRO A 574 51.01 25.05 13.10
N PRO A 575 52.36 25.03 13.02
CA PRO A 575 53.17 24.75 14.21
C PRO A 575 52.83 25.74 15.31
N PRO A 576 52.78 25.29 16.59
CA PRO A 576 52.49 26.17 17.69
C PRO A 576 53.49 27.36 17.67
N PRO A 577 53.01 28.58 17.95
CA PRO A 577 53.91 29.76 17.95
C PRO A 577 55.05 29.49 18.92
N PRO A 578 56.30 29.82 18.55
CA PRO A 578 57.46 29.61 19.40
C PRO A 578 57.22 30.27 20.75
N GLY A 579 57.27 29.47 21.80
CA GLY A 579 57.10 29.95 23.16
C GLY A 579 58.05 31.10 23.45
N PRO A 580 57.68 32.09 24.31
CA PRO A 580 58.52 33.21 24.60
C PRO A 580 59.87 32.70 25.13
N MET A 581 60.97 33.13 24.47
CA MET A 581 62.33 32.81 24.92
C MET A 581 62.49 33.20 26.39
N PRO A 582 63.17 32.39 27.24
CA PRO A 582 63.51 32.78 28.56
C PRO A 582 64.42 34.01 28.52
N GLY A 583 63.93 35.14 28.98
CA GLY A 583 64.75 36.35 29.15
C GLY A 583 65.96 36.10 30.05
N PRO A 584 67.08 36.81 29.85
CA PRO A 584 68.26 36.62 30.64
C PRO A 584 67.98 36.91 32.13
N MET A 585 68.48 36.03 33.02
CA MET A 585 68.36 36.18 34.49
C MET A 585 68.92 37.48 34.91
N PRO A 586 68.23 38.28 35.72
CA PRO A 586 68.82 39.40 36.46
C PRO A 586 69.63 38.85 37.65
N GLY A 587 70.89 39.37 37.79
CA GLY A 587 71.79 39.06 38.89
C GLY A 587 71.29 39.59 40.27
N PRO A 588 71.89 39.12 41.37
CA PRO A 588 71.42 39.39 42.73
C PRO A 588 71.69 40.83 43.16
N GLY A 589 70.63 41.59 43.41
CA GLY A 589 70.68 42.90 44.02
C GLY A 589 70.19 42.86 45.47
N PRO A 590 70.64 43.74 46.33
CA PRO A 590 70.53 43.61 47.79
C PRO A 590 69.16 43.98 48.32
N MET A 591 68.80 43.34 49.47
CA MET A 591 67.62 43.68 50.24
C MET A 591 67.72 45.09 50.85
N PRO A 592 66.61 45.77 51.01
CA PRO A 592 66.27 46.42 52.25
C PRO A 592 64.78 46.22 52.69
N GLY A 593 64.68 46.08 53.99
CA GLY A 593 63.74 46.52 54.96
C GLY A 593 62.28 46.87 54.62
N GLY A 594 61.44 46.35 55.49
CA GLY A 594 60.00 46.40 55.46
C GLY A 594 59.36 47.77 55.32
N ASP A 595 58.19 47.74 54.86
CA ASP A 595 57.15 48.62 55.43
C ASP A 595 55.75 48.02 55.16
N MET A 596 54.91 48.13 56.17
CA MET A 596 53.49 47.76 56.11
C MET A 596 52.73 48.83 55.34
N GLY A 597 51.88 48.43 54.44
CA GLY A 597 51.03 49.39 53.77
C GLY A 597 49.91 48.79 52.88
N MET A 598 48.76 48.73 53.46
CA MET A 598 47.43 48.87 52.84
C MET A 598 47.03 48.01 51.63
N MET A 599 46.11 47.12 51.89
CA MET A 599 45.16 46.55 50.90
C MET A 599 44.35 47.67 50.19
N PRO A 600 44.16 47.61 48.85
CA PRO A 600 43.14 48.39 48.21
C PRO A 600 41.75 47.75 48.35
N PRO A 601 40.66 48.53 48.37
CA PRO A 601 39.31 48.07 48.63
C PRO A 601 38.69 47.34 47.48
N MET A 602 37.90 46.27 47.74
CA MET A 602 36.99 45.62 46.86
C MET A 602 35.82 46.56 46.44
N PRO A 603 35.38 46.54 45.20
CA PRO A 603 34.14 47.22 44.81
C PRO A 603 32.91 46.44 45.33
N PRO A 604 31.88 47.15 45.82
CA PRO A 604 30.62 46.55 46.18
C PRO A 604 29.74 46.41 44.92
N GLU A 605 29.02 45.34 44.86
CA GLU A 605 27.73 45.16 44.24
C GLU A 605 27.58 43.75 43.72
N MET A 606 26.84 42.97 44.45
CA MET A 606 25.63 42.30 44.05
C MET A 606 25.06 41.51 45.23
N MET A 607 24.33 42.19 46.04
CA MET A 607 23.26 41.61 46.85
C MET A 607 21.96 41.83 46.09
N GLY A 608 21.17 40.79 45.97
CA GLY A 608 19.77 40.91 45.56
C GLY A 608 19.34 40.09 44.38
N GLY A 609 19.23 38.82 44.52
CA GLY A 609 18.50 37.95 43.61
C GLY A 609 17.51 37.09 44.39
N ALA A 610 16.26 37.54 44.47
CA ALA A 610 15.16 36.81 45.09
C ALA A 610 14.89 35.51 44.36
N LEU A 611 14.67 34.44 45.11
CA LEU A 611 14.18 33.15 44.64
C LEU A 611 12.79 33.29 43.98
N PRO A 612 12.53 32.62 42.83
CA PRO A 612 11.21 32.58 42.27
C PRO A 612 10.27 31.67 43.10
N PRO A 613 8.96 31.99 43.15
CA PRO A 613 7.99 31.24 43.95
C PRO A 613 7.69 29.87 43.34
N MET A 614 7.52 28.86 44.20
CA MET A 614 7.06 27.52 43.85
C MET A 614 5.65 27.53 43.23
N PRO A 615 5.36 26.66 42.28
CA PRO A 615 4.01 26.48 41.77
C PRO A 615 3.10 25.79 42.82
N PRO A 616 1.80 26.10 42.84
CA PRO A 616 0.85 25.50 43.77
C PRO A 616 0.55 24.03 43.41
N GLY A 617 0.46 23.19 44.45
CA GLY A 617 0.13 21.80 44.38
C GLY A 617 -1.34 21.55 43.91
N PRO A 618 -1.66 20.35 43.43
CA PRO A 618 -2.99 20.04 42.91
C PRO A 618 -4.06 19.96 44.03
N PRO A 619 -5.32 20.36 43.74
CA PRO A 619 -6.40 20.28 44.71
C PRO A 619 -6.85 18.84 44.93
N GLY A 620 -7.07 18.49 46.21
CA GLY A 620 -7.54 17.18 46.63
C GLY A 620 -8.97 16.88 46.15
N MET A 621 -9.21 15.61 45.88
CA MET A 621 -10.54 15.04 45.64
C MET A 621 -11.35 15.04 46.93
N PRO A 622 -12.63 15.37 46.90
CA PRO A 622 -13.56 15.03 47.97
C PRO A 622 -14.10 13.61 47.79
N SER A 623 -14.34 12.98 48.87
CA SER A 623 -14.89 11.65 49.19
C SER A 623 -16.12 11.22 48.40
#